data_c6c2e319824cbb6726424f25407a5db9
#
_entry.id   c6c2e319824cbb6726424f25407a5db9
#
_cell.length_a   1.000
_cell.length_b   1.000
_cell.length_c   1.000
_cell.angle_alpha   90.00
_cell.angle_beta   90.00
_cell.angle_gamma   90.00
#
_symmetry.space_group_name_H-M   'P 1'
#
loop_
_entity.id
_entity.type
_entity.pdbx_description
1 polymer ?
#
loop_
_entity_poly.entity_id
_entity_poly.type
_entity_poly.pdbx_seq_one_letter_code
_entity_poly.pdbx_strand_id
1 'polypeptide(L)'
;MTELFSISFSPFILSFKLAGFTTLILFIAVLPFAWWLSQTKSRFKPILEALTALPIVLPPSVLGFYLLVLLSPDSALGSFFEDMFDLKLVFSFAGLVVASCLYSFPFMVQPLQNGFEGLNKHMLEASYLAGKSTAKTLFSVALPNIKPSLMTALIITFAHTVGEFGVVLMVGGSIPGETKVASVAVYEMVETMEYGVAHLYAAVMLLMSFTVLLGVYLFHYRNKKSLGIIS
;
A
#
# COMPACT_ATOMS: atom_id res chain seq x y z
N MET A 1 -1.63 22.97 29.91
CA MET A 1 -1.42 23.66 28.61
C MET A 1 0.00 23.51 28.04
N THR A 2 0.95 23.00 28.79
CA THR A 2 2.35 22.79 28.35
C THR A 2 2.60 21.49 27.56
N GLU A 3 1.69 20.52 27.58
CA GLU A 3 1.84 19.24 26.90
C GLU A 3 1.56 19.31 25.38
N LEU A 4 0.87 20.34 24.92
CA LEU A 4 0.58 20.57 23.50
C LEU A 4 1.84 20.86 22.64
N PHE A 5 2.94 21.27 23.27
CA PHE A 5 4.19 21.62 22.57
C PHE A 5 5.19 20.46 22.43
N SER A 6 4.86 19.27 22.93
CA SER A 6 5.75 18.10 22.89
C SER A 6 5.43 17.08 21.76
N ILE A 7 4.52 17.41 20.84
CA ILE A 7 4.20 16.49 19.73
C ILE A 7 5.38 16.46 18.76
N SER A 8 6.02 15.32 18.68
CA SER A 8 6.94 15.06 17.57
C SER A 8 6.15 14.79 16.29
N PHE A 9 6.36 15.58 15.26
CA PHE A 9 5.77 15.33 13.94
C PHE A 9 6.49 14.21 13.15
N SER A 10 7.64 13.74 13.65
CA SER A 10 8.44 12.70 13.02
C SER A 10 7.66 11.43 12.71
N PRO A 11 6.82 10.85 13.61
CA PRO A 11 6.03 9.65 13.31
C PRO A 11 5.03 9.84 12.16
N PHE A 12 4.44 11.03 12.04
CA PHE A 12 3.50 11.33 10.94
C PHE A 12 4.23 11.40 9.60
N ILE A 13 5.34 12.13 9.55
CA ILE A 13 6.18 12.23 8.35
C ILE A 13 6.63 10.83 7.92
N LEU A 14 7.03 10.00 8.88
CA LEU A 14 7.47 8.63 8.61
C LEU A 14 6.34 7.76 8.07
N SER A 15 5.11 7.87 8.60
CA SER A 15 3.92 7.17 8.08
C SER A 15 3.63 7.55 6.63
N PHE A 16 3.65 8.84 6.31
CA PHE A 16 3.43 9.30 4.93
C PHE A 16 4.56 8.91 3.99
N LYS A 17 5.80 8.96 4.46
CA LYS A 17 6.97 8.50 3.72
C LYS A 17 6.85 7.00 3.40
N LEU A 18 6.51 6.18 4.40
CA LEU A 18 6.29 4.74 4.23
C LEU A 18 5.18 4.48 3.22
N ALA A 19 4.02 5.12 3.39
CA ALA A 19 2.89 4.96 2.47
C ALA A 19 3.22 5.39 1.04
N GLY A 20 3.96 6.49 0.87
CA GLY A 20 4.41 6.96 -0.44
C GLY A 20 5.33 5.96 -1.15
N PHE A 21 6.37 5.48 -0.46
CA PHE A 21 7.29 4.47 -1.02
C PHE A 21 6.57 3.16 -1.33
N THR A 22 5.79 2.63 -0.39
CA THR A 22 5.02 1.40 -0.58
C THR A 22 4.07 1.49 -1.77
N THR A 23 3.30 2.58 -1.86
CA THR A 23 2.34 2.78 -2.96
C THR A 23 3.06 2.88 -4.31
N LEU A 24 4.17 3.60 -4.38
CA LEU A 24 4.94 3.74 -5.62
C LEU A 24 5.56 2.41 -6.07
N ILE A 25 6.18 1.68 -5.16
CA ILE A 25 6.80 0.38 -5.45
C ILE A 25 5.72 -0.61 -5.90
N LEU A 26 4.61 -0.68 -5.15
CA LEU A 26 3.49 -1.56 -5.51
C LEU A 26 2.87 -1.18 -6.84
N PHE A 27 2.69 0.10 -7.13
CA PHE A 27 2.17 0.53 -8.43
C PHE A 27 3.03 0.03 -9.59
N ILE A 28 4.35 0.18 -9.49
CA ILE A 28 5.27 -0.24 -10.55
C ILE A 28 5.29 -1.78 -10.70
N ALA A 29 5.35 -2.50 -9.57
CA ALA A 29 5.47 -3.96 -9.57
C ALA A 29 4.13 -4.66 -9.90
N VAL A 30 3.03 -4.15 -9.35
CA VAL A 30 1.71 -4.80 -9.46
C VAL A 30 1.02 -4.49 -10.77
N LEU A 31 1.26 -3.34 -11.39
CA LEU A 31 0.60 -2.98 -12.66
C LEU A 31 0.75 -4.05 -13.75
N PRO A 32 1.96 -4.52 -14.11
CA PRO A 32 2.13 -5.58 -15.08
C PRO A 32 1.59 -6.93 -14.58
N PHE A 33 1.69 -7.20 -13.29
CA PHE A 33 1.17 -8.43 -12.68
C PHE A 33 -0.37 -8.49 -12.76
N ALA A 34 -1.07 -7.42 -12.35
CA ALA A 34 -2.53 -7.34 -12.40
C ALA A 34 -3.05 -7.41 -13.85
N TRP A 35 -2.34 -6.78 -14.80
CA TRP A 35 -2.64 -6.91 -16.21
C TRP A 35 -2.53 -8.37 -16.68
N TRP A 36 -1.43 -9.05 -16.39
CA TRP A 36 -1.23 -10.44 -16.73
C TRP A 36 -2.30 -11.34 -16.08
N LEU A 37 -2.57 -11.14 -14.78
CA LEU A 37 -3.55 -11.92 -14.04
C LEU A 37 -4.97 -11.76 -14.61
N SER A 38 -5.36 -10.54 -15.02
CA SER A 38 -6.67 -10.26 -15.63
C SER A 38 -6.87 -10.96 -16.97
N GLN A 39 -5.79 -11.15 -17.75
CA GLN A 39 -5.85 -11.78 -19.09
C GLN A 39 -5.65 -13.30 -19.05
N THR A 40 -5.15 -13.83 -17.95
CA THR A 40 -4.83 -15.25 -17.78
C THR A 40 -6.10 -16.11 -17.77
N LYS A 41 -6.08 -17.17 -18.61
CA LYS A 41 -7.10 -18.25 -18.65
C LYS A 41 -6.61 -19.54 -17.98
N SER A 42 -5.52 -19.47 -17.22
CA SER A 42 -4.94 -20.62 -16.55
C SER A 42 -5.88 -21.17 -15.48
N ARG A 43 -5.94 -22.50 -15.35
CA ARG A 43 -6.64 -23.16 -14.22
C ARG A 43 -6.05 -22.85 -12.85
N PHE A 44 -4.85 -22.29 -12.79
CA PHE A 44 -4.20 -21.85 -11.56
C PHE A 44 -4.57 -20.43 -11.17
N LYS A 45 -5.34 -19.70 -11.99
CA LYS A 45 -5.77 -18.32 -11.69
C LYS A 45 -6.43 -18.19 -10.30
N PRO A 46 -7.39 -19.07 -9.89
CA PRO A 46 -8.00 -18.96 -8.56
C PRO A 46 -7.01 -19.12 -7.40
N ILE A 47 -5.97 -19.94 -7.59
CA ILE A 47 -4.91 -20.10 -6.57
C ILE A 47 -4.08 -18.83 -6.43
N LEU A 48 -3.73 -18.21 -7.57
CA LEU A 48 -2.98 -16.95 -7.55
C LEU A 48 -3.82 -15.83 -6.93
N GLU A 49 -5.10 -15.74 -7.26
CA GLU A 49 -6.03 -14.77 -6.65
C GLU A 49 -6.17 -14.99 -5.14
N ALA A 50 -6.30 -16.23 -4.69
CA ALA A 50 -6.33 -16.55 -3.27
C ALA A 50 -5.03 -16.16 -2.55
N LEU A 51 -3.87 -16.42 -3.16
CA LEU A 51 -2.57 -16.02 -2.61
C LEU A 51 -2.42 -14.50 -2.54
N THR A 52 -2.88 -13.78 -3.57
CA THR A 52 -2.83 -12.31 -3.56
C THR A 52 -3.78 -11.70 -2.51
N ALA A 53 -4.90 -12.36 -2.21
CA ALA A 53 -5.87 -11.91 -1.23
C ALA A 53 -5.53 -12.33 0.22
N LEU A 54 -4.60 -13.29 0.39
CA LEU A 54 -4.27 -13.87 1.70
C LEU A 54 -3.94 -12.84 2.79
N PRO A 55 -3.17 -11.75 2.51
CA PRO A 55 -2.87 -10.74 3.52
C PRO A 55 -4.09 -10.04 4.12
N ILE A 56 -5.22 -9.96 3.40
CA ILE A 56 -6.46 -9.36 3.94
C ILE A 56 -7.08 -10.21 5.04
N VAL A 57 -6.97 -11.53 4.90
CA VAL A 57 -7.62 -12.49 5.81
C VAL A 57 -6.77 -12.80 7.03
N LEU A 58 -5.45 -12.76 6.86
CA LEU A 58 -4.52 -13.03 7.95
C LEU A 58 -4.54 -11.90 9.00
N PRO A 59 -4.58 -12.23 10.29
CA PRO A 59 -4.36 -11.23 11.34
C PRO A 59 -3.01 -10.53 11.11
N PRO A 60 -2.94 -9.18 11.24
CA PRO A 60 -1.71 -8.42 11.03
C PRO A 60 -0.53 -8.91 11.87
N SER A 61 -0.79 -9.36 13.10
CA SER A 61 0.23 -9.93 13.99
C SER A 61 0.80 -11.24 13.47
N VAL A 62 -0.02 -12.11 12.85
CA VAL A 62 0.42 -13.38 12.28
C VAL A 62 1.30 -13.12 11.06
N LEU A 63 0.84 -12.26 10.15
CA LEU A 63 1.63 -11.88 8.99
C LEU A 63 2.94 -11.21 9.40
N GLY A 64 2.88 -10.26 10.34
CA GLY A 64 4.04 -9.56 10.87
C GLY A 64 5.06 -10.51 11.50
N PHE A 65 4.60 -11.51 12.25
CA PHE A 65 5.48 -12.54 12.83
C PHE A 65 6.20 -13.35 11.74
N TYR A 66 5.49 -13.84 10.73
CA TYR A 66 6.13 -14.57 9.64
C TYR A 66 7.09 -13.71 8.84
N LEU A 67 6.78 -12.43 8.64
CA LEU A 67 7.69 -11.50 8.00
C LEU A 67 8.91 -11.20 8.85
N LEU A 68 8.76 -11.04 10.17
CA LEU A 68 9.86 -10.88 11.10
C LEU A 68 10.85 -12.06 10.99
N VAL A 69 10.34 -13.30 11.01
CA VAL A 69 11.15 -14.52 10.88
C VAL A 69 11.81 -14.59 9.49
N LEU A 70 11.06 -14.27 8.43
CA LEU A 70 11.56 -14.34 7.04
C LEU A 70 12.64 -13.29 6.74
N LEU A 71 12.53 -12.10 7.33
CA LEU A 71 13.44 -10.98 7.11
C LEU A 71 14.58 -10.93 8.16
N SER A 72 14.56 -11.84 9.16
CA SER A 72 15.62 -11.93 10.19
C SER A 72 16.98 -12.20 9.55
N PRO A 73 18.09 -11.65 10.09
CA PRO A 73 19.45 -11.99 9.67
C PRO A 73 19.76 -13.48 9.68
N ASP A 74 19.10 -14.24 10.55
CA ASP A 74 19.27 -15.71 10.65
C ASP A 74 18.53 -16.50 9.55
N SER A 75 17.69 -15.83 8.76
CA SER A 75 16.99 -16.44 7.63
C SER A 75 17.82 -16.37 6.35
N ALA A 76 17.57 -17.29 5.40
CA ALA A 76 18.24 -17.28 4.09
C ALA A 76 17.97 -15.98 3.30
N LEU A 77 16.79 -15.37 3.45
CA LEU A 77 16.45 -14.12 2.78
C LEU A 77 17.12 -12.93 3.49
N GLY A 78 17.03 -12.85 4.80
CA GLY A 78 17.63 -11.75 5.58
C GLY A 78 19.15 -11.72 5.46
N SER A 79 19.83 -12.90 5.59
CA SER A 79 21.26 -13.01 5.40
C SER A 79 21.71 -12.62 3.99
N PHE A 80 20.94 -13.02 2.95
CA PHE A 80 21.22 -12.62 1.56
C PHE A 80 21.25 -11.10 1.40
N PHE A 81 20.27 -10.38 1.97
CA PHE A 81 20.24 -8.91 1.87
C PHE A 81 21.33 -8.26 2.71
N GLU A 82 21.65 -8.80 3.87
CA GLU A 82 22.74 -8.30 4.71
C GLU A 82 24.12 -8.51 4.05
N ASP A 83 24.39 -9.72 3.53
CA ASP A 83 25.68 -10.06 2.91
C ASP A 83 25.92 -9.33 1.58
N MET A 84 24.86 -9.14 0.76
CA MET A 84 25.00 -8.60 -0.59
C MET A 84 24.87 -7.07 -0.64
N PHE A 85 24.05 -6.48 0.25
CA PHE A 85 23.71 -5.06 0.20
C PHE A 85 24.02 -4.32 1.49
N ASP A 86 24.60 -4.98 2.52
CA ASP A 86 24.79 -4.44 3.87
C ASP A 86 23.48 -3.85 4.45
N LEU A 87 22.34 -4.50 4.16
CA LEU A 87 21.01 -4.04 4.44
C LEU A 87 20.31 -4.96 5.46
N LYS A 88 20.21 -4.49 6.71
CA LYS A 88 19.37 -5.13 7.73
C LYS A 88 17.93 -4.76 7.48
N LEU A 89 17.09 -5.78 7.24
CA LEU A 89 15.66 -5.57 6.98
C LEU A 89 14.86 -5.43 8.26
N VAL A 90 15.13 -6.26 9.27
CA VAL A 90 14.41 -6.17 10.56
C VAL A 90 14.84 -4.91 11.30
N PHE A 91 13.88 -4.24 11.92
CA PHE A 91 14.07 -2.99 12.68
C PHE A 91 14.66 -1.83 11.85
N SER A 92 14.38 -1.79 10.56
CA SER A 92 14.81 -0.74 9.64
C SER A 92 13.64 -0.20 8.80
N PHE A 93 13.80 1.02 8.26
CA PHE A 93 12.80 1.59 7.35
C PHE A 93 12.65 0.74 6.06
N ALA A 94 13.74 0.16 5.56
CA ALA A 94 13.69 -0.72 4.39
C ALA A 94 12.83 -1.97 4.64
N GLY A 95 12.99 -2.58 5.81
CA GLY A 95 12.15 -3.71 6.22
C GLY A 95 10.68 -3.33 6.38
N LEU A 96 10.39 -2.13 6.91
CA LEU A 96 9.00 -1.62 6.92
C LEU A 96 8.43 -1.52 5.52
N VAL A 97 9.17 -0.99 4.55
CA VAL A 97 8.71 -0.88 3.16
C VAL A 97 8.42 -2.25 2.58
N VAL A 98 9.30 -3.24 2.77
CA VAL A 98 9.09 -4.61 2.28
C VAL A 98 7.85 -5.24 2.93
N ALA A 99 7.72 -5.13 4.25
CA ALA A 99 6.58 -5.67 4.99
C ALA A 99 5.25 -5.02 4.57
N SER A 100 5.24 -3.68 4.46
CA SER A 100 4.08 -2.93 4.01
C SER A 100 3.72 -3.23 2.55
N CYS A 101 4.70 -3.47 1.67
CA CYS A 101 4.42 -3.92 0.30
C CYS A 101 3.70 -5.27 0.30
N LEU A 102 4.11 -6.23 1.11
CA LEU A 102 3.47 -7.54 1.18
C LEU A 102 2.07 -7.46 1.79
N TYR A 103 1.90 -6.66 2.85
CA TYR A 103 0.60 -6.51 3.51
C TYR A 103 -0.38 -5.68 2.68
N SER A 104 0.08 -4.63 2.01
CA SER A 104 -0.75 -3.77 1.17
C SER A 104 -0.94 -4.30 -0.26
N PHE A 105 -0.27 -5.40 -0.63
CA PHE A 105 -0.31 -5.99 -1.97
C PHE A 105 -1.73 -6.19 -2.55
N PRO A 106 -2.68 -6.80 -1.82
CA PRO A 106 -4.03 -7.02 -2.33
C PRO A 106 -4.78 -5.73 -2.63
N PHE A 107 -4.54 -4.66 -1.88
CA PHE A 107 -5.21 -3.38 -2.06
C PHE A 107 -4.80 -2.67 -3.36
N MET A 108 -3.63 -3.00 -3.90
CA MET A 108 -3.19 -2.57 -5.23
C MET A 108 -3.68 -3.53 -6.32
N VAL A 109 -3.55 -4.85 -6.11
CA VAL A 109 -3.88 -5.87 -7.13
C VAL A 109 -5.35 -5.88 -7.48
N GLN A 110 -6.24 -5.97 -6.47
CA GLN A 110 -7.67 -6.23 -6.71
C GLN A 110 -8.36 -5.12 -7.52
N PRO A 111 -8.21 -3.82 -7.19
CA PRO A 111 -8.86 -2.78 -7.99
C PRO A 111 -8.29 -2.68 -9.40
N LEU A 112 -6.97 -2.90 -9.59
CA LEU A 112 -6.35 -2.91 -10.91
C LEU A 112 -6.83 -4.09 -11.74
N GLN A 113 -6.83 -5.30 -11.17
CA GLN A 113 -7.32 -6.50 -11.85
C GLN A 113 -8.77 -6.34 -12.27
N ASN A 114 -9.67 -5.92 -11.35
CA ASN A 114 -11.08 -5.67 -11.64
C ASN A 114 -11.26 -4.62 -12.75
N GLY A 115 -10.44 -3.56 -12.72
CA GLY A 115 -10.45 -2.54 -13.77
C GLY A 115 -10.09 -3.13 -15.14
N PHE A 116 -9.05 -3.95 -15.21
CA PHE A 116 -8.63 -4.60 -16.45
C PHE A 116 -9.63 -5.65 -16.94
N GLU A 117 -10.25 -6.42 -16.05
CA GLU A 117 -11.27 -7.41 -16.40
C GLU A 117 -12.56 -6.77 -16.93
N GLY A 118 -12.87 -5.56 -16.46
CA GLY A 118 -14.00 -4.75 -16.92
C GLY A 118 -13.80 -4.11 -18.30
N LEU A 119 -12.62 -4.21 -18.92
CA LEU A 119 -12.37 -3.64 -20.25
C LEU A 119 -13.12 -4.40 -21.35
N ASN A 120 -13.62 -3.63 -22.32
CA ASN A 120 -14.22 -4.22 -23.52
C ASN A 120 -13.16 -4.99 -24.34
N LYS A 121 -13.37 -6.29 -24.50
CA LYS A 121 -12.45 -7.17 -25.24
C LYS A 121 -12.23 -6.72 -26.67
N HIS A 122 -13.27 -6.23 -27.36
CA HIS A 122 -13.16 -5.76 -28.75
C HIS A 122 -12.19 -4.56 -28.87
N MET A 123 -12.10 -3.73 -27.82
CA MET A 123 -11.15 -2.63 -27.79
C MET A 123 -9.70 -3.13 -27.74
N LEU A 124 -9.44 -4.19 -26.97
CA LEU A 124 -8.13 -4.82 -26.88
C LEU A 124 -7.78 -5.53 -28.20
N GLU A 125 -8.72 -6.28 -28.77
CA GLU A 125 -8.58 -6.97 -30.08
C GLU A 125 -8.27 -5.96 -31.19
N ALA A 126 -9.00 -4.86 -31.27
CA ALA A 126 -8.73 -3.78 -32.24
C ALA A 126 -7.32 -3.19 -32.07
N SER A 127 -6.83 -3.05 -30.84
CA SER A 127 -5.47 -2.60 -30.58
C SER A 127 -4.41 -3.57 -31.11
N TYR A 128 -4.63 -4.87 -30.92
CA TYR A 128 -3.72 -5.91 -31.43
C TYR A 128 -3.79 -6.00 -32.95
N LEU A 129 -4.98 -5.91 -33.57
CA LEU A 129 -5.15 -5.87 -35.03
C LEU A 129 -4.46 -4.64 -35.65
N ALA A 130 -4.39 -3.52 -34.94
CA ALA A 130 -3.63 -2.35 -35.34
C ALA A 130 -2.09 -2.50 -35.14
N GLY A 131 -1.61 -3.71 -34.83
CA GLY A 131 -0.17 -4.03 -34.71
C GLY A 131 0.48 -3.55 -33.42
N LYS A 132 -0.29 -3.18 -32.37
CA LYS A 132 0.29 -2.77 -31.10
C LYS A 132 0.75 -3.98 -30.29
N SER A 133 1.94 -3.88 -29.70
CA SER A 133 2.43 -4.86 -28.73
C SER A 133 1.62 -4.84 -27.44
N THR A 134 1.74 -5.89 -26.61
CA THR A 134 1.07 -5.99 -25.31
C THR A 134 1.39 -4.79 -24.40
N ALA A 135 2.66 -4.39 -24.31
CA ALA A 135 3.05 -3.21 -23.53
C ALA A 135 2.41 -1.93 -24.09
N LYS A 136 2.44 -1.74 -25.42
CA LYS A 136 1.83 -0.56 -26.05
C LYS A 136 0.30 -0.55 -25.86
N THR A 137 -0.36 -1.71 -25.92
CA THR A 137 -1.79 -1.85 -25.62
C THR A 137 -2.08 -1.53 -24.15
N LEU A 138 -1.27 -2.03 -23.22
CA LEU A 138 -1.40 -1.70 -21.78
C LEU A 138 -1.36 -0.19 -21.56
N PHE A 139 -0.31 0.50 -22.01
CA PHE A 139 -0.11 1.92 -21.68
C PHE A 139 -0.99 2.87 -22.51
N SER A 140 -1.28 2.55 -23.80
CA SER A 140 -2.01 3.46 -24.68
C SER A 140 -3.52 3.20 -24.77
N VAL A 141 -3.97 2.03 -24.31
CA VAL A 141 -5.40 1.64 -24.39
C VAL A 141 -5.93 1.24 -23.03
N ALA A 142 -5.37 0.22 -22.39
CA ALA A 142 -5.94 -0.33 -21.17
C ALA A 142 -5.87 0.67 -20.01
N LEU A 143 -4.68 1.17 -19.70
CA LEU A 143 -4.45 2.05 -18.55
C LEU A 143 -5.27 3.36 -18.59
N PRO A 144 -5.39 4.05 -19.74
CA PRO A 144 -6.25 5.23 -19.82
C PRO A 144 -7.74 4.94 -19.56
N ASN A 145 -8.20 3.73 -19.89
CA ASN A 145 -9.61 3.34 -19.73
C ASN A 145 -9.95 2.84 -18.33
N ILE A 146 -8.96 2.45 -17.52
CA ILE A 146 -9.16 2.02 -16.11
C ILE A 146 -8.78 3.11 -15.10
N LYS A 147 -8.68 4.37 -15.50
CA LYS A 147 -8.30 5.48 -14.59
C LYS A 147 -9.05 5.48 -13.25
N PRO A 148 -10.38 5.21 -13.18
CA PRO A 148 -11.08 5.15 -11.90
C PRO A 148 -10.54 4.04 -10.99
N SER A 149 -10.34 2.84 -11.54
CA SER A 149 -9.78 1.69 -10.79
C SER A 149 -8.34 1.94 -10.36
N LEU A 150 -7.54 2.58 -11.22
CA LEU A 150 -6.18 3.00 -10.91
C LEU A 150 -6.14 3.96 -9.72
N MET A 151 -6.98 5.00 -9.75
CA MET A 151 -7.08 5.94 -8.63
C MET A 151 -7.51 5.23 -7.35
N THR A 152 -8.50 4.35 -7.42
CA THR A 152 -8.95 3.55 -6.29
C THR A 152 -7.80 2.72 -5.71
N ALA A 153 -7.04 2.02 -6.54
CA ALA A 153 -5.89 1.22 -6.11
C ALA A 153 -4.84 2.06 -5.36
N LEU A 154 -4.44 3.19 -5.95
CA LEU A 154 -3.46 4.09 -5.34
C LEU A 154 -3.92 4.64 -3.99
N ILE A 155 -5.18 5.11 -3.93
CA ILE A 155 -5.74 5.71 -2.72
C ILE A 155 -5.89 4.71 -1.60
N ILE A 156 -6.48 3.53 -1.89
CA ILE A 156 -6.72 2.52 -0.87
C ILE A 156 -5.40 1.97 -0.35
N THR A 157 -4.42 1.71 -1.23
CA THR A 157 -3.09 1.25 -0.83
C THR A 157 -2.39 2.28 0.07
N PHE A 158 -2.40 3.55 -0.34
CA PHE A 158 -1.81 4.62 0.46
C PHE A 158 -2.49 4.78 1.83
N ALA A 159 -3.82 4.86 1.85
CA ALA A 159 -4.59 5.01 3.08
C ALA A 159 -4.41 3.81 4.02
N HIS A 160 -4.40 2.58 3.47
CA HIS A 160 -4.12 1.36 4.24
C HIS A 160 -2.74 1.42 4.90
N THR A 161 -1.71 1.77 4.14
CA THR A 161 -0.33 1.84 4.67
C THR A 161 -0.16 2.96 5.71
N VAL A 162 -0.83 4.11 5.57
CA VAL A 162 -0.81 5.16 6.61
C VAL A 162 -1.38 4.66 7.93
N GLY A 163 -2.46 3.85 7.88
CA GLY A 163 -3.13 3.30 9.07
C GLY A 163 -2.53 1.98 9.59
N GLU A 164 -1.50 1.45 8.94
CA GLU A 164 -0.91 0.16 9.27
C GLU A 164 -0.24 0.20 10.65
N PHE A 165 -0.51 -0.85 11.46
CA PHE A 165 -0.01 -0.94 12.83
C PHE A 165 0.67 -2.29 13.11
N GLY A 166 -0.08 -3.40 13.09
CA GLY A 166 0.38 -4.69 13.60
C GLY A 166 1.63 -5.22 12.89
N VAL A 167 1.66 -5.17 11.56
CA VAL A 167 2.81 -5.63 10.75
C VAL A 167 4.02 -4.72 10.99
N VAL A 168 3.80 -3.41 10.98
CA VAL A 168 4.86 -2.41 11.20
C VAL A 168 5.49 -2.56 12.59
N LEU A 169 4.68 -2.75 13.62
CA LEU A 169 5.18 -2.97 14.97
C LEU A 169 6.02 -4.25 15.08
N MET A 170 5.56 -5.33 14.47
CA MET A 170 6.27 -6.64 14.53
C MET A 170 7.61 -6.61 13.78
N VAL A 171 7.69 -6.00 12.61
CA VAL A 171 8.90 -5.98 11.78
C VAL A 171 9.83 -4.82 12.14
N GLY A 172 9.28 -3.69 12.50
CA GLY A 172 10.02 -2.45 12.72
C GLY A 172 10.25 -2.09 14.19
N GLY A 173 9.43 -2.62 15.11
CA GLY A 173 9.44 -2.17 16.49
C GLY A 173 9.01 -0.71 16.63
N SER A 174 9.69 0.04 17.51
CA SER A 174 9.39 1.44 17.80
C SER A 174 10.66 2.28 17.91
N ILE A 175 11.45 2.36 16.83
CA ILE A 175 12.70 3.12 16.82
C ILE A 175 12.39 4.58 16.39
N PRO A 176 12.59 5.57 17.25
CA PRO A 176 12.34 6.97 16.94
C PRO A 176 13.13 7.43 15.69
N GLY A 177 12.42 8.07 14.75
CA GLY A 177 13.02 8.59 13.52
C GLY A 177 13.27 7.56 12.41
N GLU A 178 13.13 6.26 12.68
CA GLU A 178 13.40 5.19 11.70
C GLU A 178 12.19 4.28 11.45
N THR A 179 11.57 3.74 12.49
CA THR A 179 10.45 2.79 12.35
C THR A 179 9.21 3.18 13.12
N LYS A 180 9.29 4.14 14.05
CA LYS A 180 8.18 4.61 14.86
C LYS A 180 7.20 5.44 14.02
N VAL A 181 6.27 4.79 13.34
CA VAL A 181 5.16 5.45 12.62
C VAL A 181 4.09 5.95 13.59
N ALA A 182 3.16 6.77 13.10
CA ALA A 182 2.17 7.43 13.95
C ALA A 182 1.24 6.45 14.68
N SER A 183 0.82 5.34 14.05
CA SER A 183 0.01 4.29 14.67
C SER A 183 0.75 3.60 15.84
N VAL A 184 2.05 3.36 15.69
CA VAL A 184 2.90 2.81 16.75
C VAL A 184 3.09 3.83 17.89
N ALA A 185 3.25 5.11 17.55
CA ALA A 185 3.35 6.16 18.57
C ALA A 185 2.07 6.28 19.41
N VAL A 186 0.88 6.22 18.78
CA VAL A 186 -0.40 6.19 19.50
C VAL A 186 -0.47 5.01 20.47
N TYR A 187 -0.10 3.82 19.99
CA TYR A 187 -0.11 2.60 20.79
C TYR A 187 0.81 2.71 22.01
N GLU A 188 2.04 3.19 21.83
CA GLU A 188 3.02 3.37 22.91
C GLU A 188 2.53 4.35 23.97
N MET A 189 1.92 5.47 23.58
CA MET A 189 1.34 6.43 24.52
C MET A 189 0.17 5.84 25.30
N VAL A 190 -0.60 4.93 24.71
CA VAL A 190 -1.66 4.19 25.43
C VAL A 190 -1.06 3.20 26.44
N GLU A 191 0.00 2.47 26.06
CA GLU A 191 0.69 1.53 26.97
C GLU A 191 1.34 2.23 28.17
N THR A 192 1.88 3.43 27.94
CA THR A 192 2.46 4.26 29.01
C THR A 192 1.42 5.05 29.80
N MET A 193 0.11 4.85 29.53
CA MET A 193 -1.02 5.54 30.14
C MET A 193 -1.04 7.07 29.91
N GLU A 194 -0.31 7.54 28.91
CA GLU A 194 -0.29 8.95 28.51
C GLU A 194 -1.46 9.29 27.58
N TYR A 195 -2.69 9.05 28.04
CA TYR A 195 -3.91 9.16 27.21
C TYR A 195 -4.13 10.56 26.62
N GLY A 196 -3.68 11.62 27.28
CA GLY A 196 -3.77 13.00 26.75
C GLY A 196 -2.96 13.15 25.45
N VAL A 197 -1.73 12.65 25.45
CA VAL A 197 -0.84 12.68 24.29
C VAL A 197 -1.36 11.71 23.20
N ALA A 198 -1.77 10.49 23.59
CA ALA A 198 -2.37 9.52 22.67
C ALA A 198 -3.59 10.08 21.91
N HIS A 199 -4.49 10.78 22.66
CA HIS A 199 -5.66 11.42 22.06
C HIS A 199 -5.26 12.48 21.02
N LEU A 200 -4.23 13.25 21.29
CA LEU A 200 -3.75 14.30 20.41
C LEU A 200 -3.13 13.71 19.13
N TYR A 201 -2.28 12.67 19.25
CA TYR A 201 -1.75 11.94 18.09
C TYR A 201 -2.87 11.31 17.25
N ALA A 202 -3.85 10.67 17.89
CA ALA A 202 -4.99 10.07 17.23
C ALA A 202 -5.85 11.10 16.49
N ALA A 203 -6.11 12.27 17.11
CA ALA A 203 -6.86 13.35 16.50
C ALA A 203 -6.13 13.93 15.27
N VAL A 204 -4.82 14.13 15.35
CA VAL A 204 -4.00 14.58 14.22
C VAL A 204 -4.06 13.54 13.09
N MET A 205 -3.88 12.23 13.39
CA MET A 205 -4.01 11.16 12.40
C MET A 205 -5.38 11.15 11.73
N LEU A 206 -6.45 11.28 12.50
CA LEU A 206 -7.82 11.33 11.98
C LEU A 206 -8.02 12.51 11.01
N LEU A 207 -7.60 13.70 11.43
CA LEU A 207 -7.72 14.91 10.60
C LEU A 207 -6.88 14.81 9.33
N MET A 208 -5.64 14.32 9.42
CA MET A 208 -4.78 14.15 8.26
C MET A 208 -5.35 13.11 7.28
N SER A 209 -5.77 11.95 7.79
CA SER A 209 -6.36 10.89 6.97
C SER A 209 -7.66 11.36 6.30
N PHE A 210 -8.53 12.04 7.05
CA PHE A 210 -9.75 12.62 6.50
C PHE A 210 -9.45 13.65 5.40
N THR A 211 -8.50 14.55 5.63
CA THR A 211 -8.12 15.59 4.67
C THR A 211 -7.58 15.00 3.37
N VAL A 212 -6.71 13.98 3.46
CA VAL A 212 -6.17 13.28 2.29
C VAL A 212 -7.29 12.59 1.51
N LEU A 213 -8.14 11.82 2.21
CA LEU A 213 -9.26 11.14 1.56
C LEU A 213 -10.24 12.13 0.93
N LEU A 214 -10.61 13.19 1.65
CA LEU A 214 -11.49 14.22 1.13
C LEU A 214 -10.90 14.88 -0.12
N GLY A 215 -9.62 15.23 -0.10
CA GLY A 215 -8.94 15.81 -1.26
C GLY A 215 -9.01 14.90 -2.49
N VAL A 216 -8.79 13.60 -2.30
CA VAL A 216 -8.87 12.61 -3.36
C VAL A 216 -10.30 12.45 -3.89
N TYR A 217 -11.30 12.32 -2.98
CA TYR A 217 -12.70 12.21 -3.39
C TYR A 217 -13.20 13.47 -4.14
N LEU A 218 -12.82 14.66 -3.68
CA LEU A 218 -13.15 15.91 -4.35
C LEU A 218 -12.51 16.00 -5.75
N PHE A 219 -11.23 15.59 -5.87
CA PHE A 219 -10.56 15.53 -7.16
C PHE A 219 -11.28 14.57 -8.12
N HIS A 220 -11.65 13.39 -7.64
CA HIS A 220 -12.38 12.40 -8.43
C HIS A 220 -13.78 12.90 -8.85
N TYR A 221 -14.50 13.54 -7.93
CA TYR A 221 -15.81 14.13 -8.20
C TYR A 221 -15.75 15.23 -9.28
N ARG A 222 -14.77 16.12 -9.18
CA ARG A 222 -14.55 17.18 -10.17
C ARG A 222 -14.25 16.63 -11.57
N ASN A 223 -13.45 15.58 -11.66
CA ASN A 223 -13.14 14.94 -12.93
C ASN A 223 -14.35 14.24 -13.57
N LYS A 224 -15.23 13.61 -12.79
CA LYS A 224 -16.48 13.03 -13.28
C LYS A 224 -17.42 14.10 -13.83
N LYS A 225 -17.52 15.25 -13.17
CA LYS A 225 -18.34 16.38 -13.63
C LYS A 225 -17.79 16.99 -14.92
N SER A 226 -16.47 17.09 -15.06
CA SER A 226 -15.81 17.58 -16.29
C SER A 226 -16.03 16.66 -17.50
N LEU A 227 -16.28 15.35 -17.27
CA LEU A 227 -16.56 14.38 -18.33
C LEU A 227 -18.06 14.21 -18.64
N GLY A 228 -18.95 15.03 -18.04
CA GLY A 228 -20.39 14.98 -18.30
C GLY A 228 -21.10 13.71 -17.81
N ILE A 229 -20.48 12.94 -16.92
CA ILE A 229 -21.01 11.66 -16.43
C ILE A 229 -21.99 11.87 -15.24
N ILE A 230 -21.97 13.06 -14.64
CA ILE A 230 -22.90 13.46 -13.55
C ILE A 230 -23.40 14.87 -13.88
N SER A 231 -24.73 14.98 -14.01
CA SER A 231 -25.46 16.26 -14.12
C SER A 231 -25.57 16.96 -12.77
#